data_64283b40ac62c57f5bf06d9e8f39d24b
#
_entry.id   64283b40ac62c57f5bf06d9e8f39d24b
#
_cell.length_a   1.000
_cell.length_b   1.000
_cell.length_c   1.000
_cell.angle_alpha   90.00
_cell.angle_beta   90.00
_cell.angle_gamma   90.00
#
_symmetry.space_group_name_H-M   'P 1'
#
loop_
_entity.id
_entity.type
_entity.pdbx_description
1 polymer ?
#
loop_
_entity_poly.entity_id
_entity_poly.type
_entity_poly.pdbx_seq_one_letter_code
_entity_poly.pdbx_strand_id
1 'polypeptide(L)'
;MAKYKVAKEKFDRTEGDHRRVAFERLFERRIEALKEDARLLVNLSNPYNYSYGPEDAERLRREMNLLLRTTVDAFEGHLPKQDLLRRKRKTKP
;
A
#
# COMPACT_ATOMS: atom_id res chain seq x y z
N MET A 1 0.70 16.77 9.35
CA MET A 1 1.62 16.40 9.79
C MET A 1 2.14 16.64 11.13
N ALA A 2 1.40 17.03 11.98
CA ALA A 2 1.79 17.21 13.30
C ALA A 2 2.40 15.94 13.80
N LYS A 3 1.83 14.86 13.48
CA LYS A 3 2.33 13.64 13.82
C LYS A 3 3.73 13.46 13.44
N TYR A 4 4.08 13.82 12.31
CA TYR A 4 5.41 13.66 11.87
C TYR A 4 6.34 14.53 12.64
N LYS A 5 5.97 15.70 12.90
CA LYS A 5 6.78 16.54 13.62
C LYS A 5 7.06 16.02 14.97
N VAL A 6 6.08 15.53 15.59
CA VAL A 6 6.26 15.00 16.91
C VAL A 6 7.24 13.85 16.88
N ALA A 7 7.08 13.00 15.94
CA ALA A 7 7.95 11.86 15.86
C ALA A 7 9.36 12.33 15.64
N LYS A 8 9.52 13.26 14.81
CA LYS A 8 10.78 13.78 14.55
C LYS A 8 11.41 14.33 15.77
N GLU A 9 10.71 15.02 16.48
CA GLU A 9 11.25 15.55 17.65
C GLU A 9 11.66 14.49 18.59
N LYS A 10 10.91 13.49 18.69
CA LYS A 10 11.24 12.46 19.56
C LYS A 10 12.48 11.80 19.15
N PHE A 11 12.70 11.61 17.94
CA PHE A 11 13.86 10.92 17.52
C PHE A 11 14.94 11.80 17.17
N ASP A 12 14.87 12.96 17.55
CA ASP A 12 15.88 13.82 17.28
C ASP A 12 17.22 13.27 17.38
N ARG A 13 17.47 12.13 17.57
CA ARG A 13 18.69 11.65 17.67
C ARG A 13 19.12 11.30 16.34
N THR A 14 20.15 11.05 16.04
CA THR A 14 20.68 10.75 14.77
C THR A 14 20.03 9.58 14.18
N GLU A 15 19.94 8.52 14.85
CA GLU A 15 19.33 7.40 14.39
C GLU A 15 17.92 7.55 14.08
N GLY A 16 17.16 8.11 14.91
CA GLY A 16 15.77 8.27 14.69
C GLY A 16 15.55 9.13 13.49
N ASP A 17 16.31 10.14 13.37
CA ASP A 17 16.15 11.05 12.30
C ASP A 17 16.44 10.38 11.01
N HIS A 18 17.43 9.57 10.99
CA HIS A 18 17.82 8.88 9.81
C HIS A 18 16.72 7.95 9.38
N ARG A 19 16.12 7.23 10.27
CA ARG A 19 15.06 6.34 9.92
C ARG A 19 13.83 7.07 9.46
N ARG A 20 13.59 8.23 10.01
CA ARG A 20 12.43 9.01 9.63
C ARG A 20 12.62 9.53 8.22
N VAL A 21 13.78 9.98 7.90
CA VAL A 21 14.06 10.53 6.57
C VAL A 21 13.92 9.41 5.54
N ALA A 22 14.39 8.24 5.87
CA ALA A 22 14.30 7.13 4.95
C ALA A 22 12.83 6.77 4.72
N PHE A 23 12.04 6.79 5.79
CA PHE A 23 10.64 6.45 5.67
C PHE A 23 9.94 7.44 4.76
N GLU A 24 10.15 8.72 4.96
CA GLU A 24 9.51 9.71 4.17
C GLU A 24 9.84 9.57 2.70
N ARG A 25 11.06 9.39 2.40
CA ARG A 25 11.47 9.25 1.04
C ARG A 25 10.91 8.01 0.37
N LEU A 26 10.95 6.89 1.07
CA LEU A 26 10.43 5.68 0.51
C LEU A 26 8.92 5.69 0.42
N PHE A 27 8.28 6.31 1.39
CA PHE A 27 6.84 6.36 1.41
C PHE A 27 6.35 7.11 0.17
N GLU A 28 6.91 8.24 -0.11
CA GLU A 28 6.54 9.02 -1.25
C GLU A 28 6.74 8.23 -2.52
N ARG A 29 7.84 7.63 -2.65
CA ARG A 29 8.14 6.87 -3.80
C ARG A 29 7.19 5.69 -3.98
N ARG A 30 6.91 4.99 -2.93
CA ARG A 30 6.02 3.87 -3.03
C ARG A 30 4.58 4.25 -3.29
N ILE A 31 4.16 5.38 -2.76
CA ILE A 31 2.80 5.83 -2.99
C ILE A 31 2.68 6.22 -4.46
N GLU A 32 3.72 6.85 -5.02
CA GLU A 32 3.65 7.22 -6.41
C GLU A 32 3.59 5.98 -7.30
N ALA A 33 4.34 4.97 -6.96
CA ALA A 33 4.33 3.76 -7.74
C ALA A 33 2.95 3.10 -7.65
N LEU A 34 2.34 3.17 -6.49
CA LEU A 34 1.05 2.59 -6.28
C LEU A 34 0.00 3.32 -7.12
N LYS A 35 0.11 4.63 -7.19
CA LYS A 35 -0.82 5.41 -7.96
C LYS A 35 -0.69 5.05 -9.43
N GLU A 36 0.52 4.81 -9.85
CA GLU A 36 0.75 4.46 -11.22
C GLU A 36 0.15 3.11 -11.53
N ASP A 37 0.28 2.15 -10.61
CA ASP A 37 -0.28 0.85 -10.79
C ASP A 37 -1.81 0.95 -10.82
N ALA A 38 -2.36 1.80 -9.99
CA ALA A 38 -3.80 1.97 -9.95
C ALA A 38 -4.28 2.53 -11.27
N ARG A 39 -3.51 3.41 -11.85
CA ARG A 39 -3.87 3.98 -13.11
C ARG A 39 -3.89 2.91 -14.19
N LEU A 40 -3.00 1.96 -14.11
CA LEU A 40 -2.98 0.91 -15.08
C LEU A 40 -4.23 0.04 -14.93
N LEU A 41 -4.72 -0.11 -13.72
CA LEU A 41 -5.92 -0.87 -13.50
C LEU A 41 -7.09 -0.13 -14.11
N VAL A 42 -7.09 1.18 -13.99
CA VAL A 42 -8.17 1.95 -14.54
C VAL A 42 -8.20 1.80 -16.07
N ASN A 43 -7.05 1.61 -16.67
CA ASN A 43 -7.01 1.45 -18.09
C ASN A 43 -7.73 0.18 -18.54
N LEU A 44 -7.84 -0.79 -17.66
CA LEU A 44 -8.52 -2.02 -18.00
C LEU A 44 -10.02 -1.80 -18.11
N SER A 45 -10.49 -0.67 -17.66
CA SER A 45 -11.91 -0.41 -17.69
C SER A 45 -12.35 0.10 -19.06
N ASN A 46 -11.43 0.19 -19.99
CA ASN A 46 -11.74 0.66 -21.32
C ASN A 46 -12.48 -0.44 -22.08
N PRO A 47 -13.76 -0.32 -22.30
CA PRO A 47 -14.55 -1.36 -22.94
C PRO A 47 -14.21 -1.63 -24.40
N TYR A 48 -13.45 -0.77 -24.98
CA TYR A 48 -13.07 -1.01 -26.34
C TYR A 48 -11.97 -2.03 -26.43
N ASN A 49 -11.18 -2.13 -25.41
CA ASN A 49 -10.08 -3.05 -25.41
C ASN A 49 -10.26 -4.25 -24.53
N TYR A 50 -11.09 -4.13 -23.51
CA TYR A 50 -11.24 -5.21 -22.57
C TYR A 50 -12.68 -5.52 -22.25
N SER A 51 -12.94 -6.72 -21.86
CA SER A 51 -14.30 -7.10 -21.55
C SER A 51 -14.39 -7.41 -20.06
N TYR A 52 -15.32 -6.85 -19.37
CA TYR A 52 -15.49 -7.11 -17.97
C TYR A 52 -16.95 -6.86 -17.57
N GLY A 53 -17.31 -7.32 -16.43
CA GLY A 53 -18.67 -7.17 -15.95
C GLY A 53 -18.70 -6.72 -14.52
N PRO A 54 -19.88 -6.63 -13.96
CA PRO A 54 -20.05 -6.18 -12.60
C PRO A 54 -19.30 -7.02 -11.59
N GLU A 55 -19.16 -8.30 -11.85
CA GLU A 55 -18.48 -9.13 -10.94
C GLU A 55 -17.02 -8.80 -10.88
N ASP A 56 -16.50 -8.24 -11.95
CA ASP A 56 -15.09 -7.92 -11.97
C ASP A 56 -14.86 -6.68 -11.12
N ALA A 57 -15.83 -5.77 -11.11
CA ALA A 57 -15.71 -4.59 -10.30
C ALA A 57 -15.76 -4.99 -8.82
N GLU A 58 -16.60 -5.98 -8.52
CA GLU A 58 -16.71 -6.44 -7.16
C GLU A 58 -15.42 -7.13 -6.74
N ARG A 59 -14.85 -7.87 -7.63
CA ARG A 59 -13.64 -8.55 -7.35
C ARG A 59 -12.54 -7.51 -7.06
N LEU A 60 -12.49 -6.48 -7.86
CA LEU A 60 -11.51 -5.45 -7.67
C LEU A 60 -11.72 -4.77 -6.32
N ARG A 61 -12.96 -4.51 -5.95
CA ARG A 61 -13.25 -3.89 -4.70
C ARG A 61 -12.76 -4.73 -3.54
N ARG A 62 -12.96 -6.02 -3.59
CA ARG A 62 -12.54 -6.89 -2.54
C ARG A 62 -11.03 -6.91 -2.43
N GLU A 63 -10.34 -6.97 -3.56
CA GLU A 63 -8.91 -7.01 -3.55
C GLU A 63 -8.33 -5.71 -2.99
N MET A 64 -8.89 -4.60 -3.41
CA MET A 64 -8.39 -3.33 -2.95
C MET A 64 -8.65 -3.14 -1.45
N ASN A 65 -9.79 -3.58 -1.01
CA ASN A 65 -10.12 -3.44 0.40
C ASN A 65 -9.16 -4.28 1.25
N LEU A 66 -8.81 -5.43 0.76
CA LEU A 66 -7.93 -6.28 1.50
C LEU A 66 -6.54 -5.64 1.56
N LEU A 67 -6.08 -5.08 0.46
CA LEU A 67 -4.80 -4.45 0.44
C LEU A 67 -4.79 -3.25 1.39
N LEU A 68 -5.82 -2.48 1.35
CA LEU A 68 -5.91 -1.30 2.17
C LEU A 68 -5.87 -1.69 3.64
N ARG A 69 -6.72 -2.60 4.03
CA ARG A 69 -6.77 -3.03 5.37
C ARG A 69 -5.48 -3.62 5.85
N THR A 70 -4.90 -4.51 5.11
CA THR A 70 -3.69 -5.15 5.50
C THR A 70 -2.56 -4.14 5.66
N THR A 71 -2.48 -3.22 4.73
CA THR A 71 -1.41 -2.25 4.76
C THR A 71 -1.54 -1.29 5.94
N VAL A 72 -2.72 -0.80 6.15
CA VAL A 72 -2.91 0.14 7.24
C VAL A 72 -2.72 -0.56 8.58
N ASP A 73 -3.18 -1.78 8.70
CA ASP A 73 -3.02 -2.50 9.94
C ASP A 73 -1.54 -2.71 10.28
N ALA A 74 -0.74 -2.87 9.26
CA ALA A 74 0.67 -3.08 9.49
C ALA A 74 1.25 -1.83 10.15
N PHE A 75 0.82 -0.67 9.69
CA PHE A 75 1.32 0.54 10.26
C PHE A 75 0.76 0.79 11.66
N GLU A 76 -0.37 0.23 11.92
CA GLU A 76 -0.94 0.39 13.21
C GLU A 76 -0.52 -0.70 14.18
N GLY A 77 0.39 -1.52 13.72
CA GLY A 77 0.89 -2.55 14.58
C GLY A 77 0.09 -3.82 14.72
N HIS A 78 -0.90 -3.97 13.94
CA HIS A 78 -1.69 -5.13 14.09
C HIS A 78 -1.33 -6.18 13.12
N LEU A 79 -0.35 -5.95 12.39
CA LEU A 79 -0.04 -6.81 11.40
C LEU A 79 0.52 -8.05 11.52
N PRO A 80 0.32 -8.92 11.58
CA PRO A 80 0.94 -10.10 11.69
C PRO A 80 1.04 -10.66 10.43
N LYS A 81 0.42 -10.27 9.61
CA LYS A 81 0.39 -10.88 8.47
C LYS A 81 0.84 -10.34 7.27
N GLN A 82 1.96 -10.22 7.07
CA GLN A 82 2.44 -9.80 5.86
C GLN A 82 2.13 -10.90 4.98
N ASP A 83 1.89 -12.06 5.46
CA ASP A 83 1.54 -13.17 4.70
C ASP A 83 0.34 -12.93 3.84
N LEU A 84 -0.55 -12.15 4.24
CA LEU A 84 -1.72 -11.90 3.47
C LEU A 84 -1.37 -11.35 2.12
N LEU A 85 -0.38 -10.58 2.04
CA LEU A 85 0.01 -10.02 0.80
C LEU A 85 0.89 -10.88 -0.04
N ARG A 86 1.79 -11.56 0.55
CA ARG A 86 2.63 -12.33 -0.25
C ARG A 86 2.20 -13.70 -0.38
N ARG A 87 1.27 -14.11 0.37
CA ARG A 87 0.88 -15.40 0.34
C ARG A 87 0.54 -15.82 -1.01
N LYS A 88 0.10 -14.98 -1.79
CA LYS A 88 -0.19 -15.30 -3.04
C LYS A 88 0.87 -15.90 -3.76
N ARG A 89 1.95 -15.46 -3.74
CA ARG A 89 2.96 -15.96 -4.48
C ARG A 89 3.51 -17.12 -3.91
N LYS A 90 3.49 -17.28 -2.79
CA LYS A 90 4.08 -18.30 -2.22
C LYS A 90 3.30 -19.41 -2.23
N THR A 91 2.21 -19.26 -2.30
CA THR A 91 1.37 -20.30 -2.24
C THR A 91 1.79 -21.44 -2.78
N LYS A 92 2.24 -21.64 -3.14
CA LYS A 92 2.53 -22.64 -3.69
C LYS A 92 2.88 -23.51 -3.00
N PRO A 93 3.04 -23.59 -2.50
CA PRO A 93 3.54 -24.43 -1.83
C PRO A 93 3.06 -25.33 -1.69
#